data_a0e3baaacc97c90b54cceaadfa45788d
#
_entry.id   a0e3baaacc97c90b54cceaadfa45788d
#
_cell.length_a   1.000
_cell.length_b   1.000
_cell.length_c   1.000
_cell.angle_alpha   90.00
_cell.angle_beta   90.00
_cell.angle_gamma   90.00
#
_symmetry.space_group_name_H-M   'P 1'
#
loop_
_entity.id
_entity.type
_entity.pdbx_description
1 polymer ?
#
loop_
_entity_poly.entity_id
_entity_poly.type
_entity_poly.pdbx_seq_one_letter_code
_entity_poly.pdbx_strand_id
1 'polypeptide(L)'
;MRLSTVACTLGSALVALGVGGSQRAAFGPAAQSAAPAPAATAADMARTPLILSAGDGERRIRRVMGGALAILKVDRRNGGSPNLMMGYEELPPGQAIQAHRHPAMDEIIFVHRGTGTVDLGDRTAAVGPGATVFIPPATRVMLRNTGAEPLALAFFFSHPGYEEYLRETSVLEGQPAPPLSPSVLAAVRERHKAHIVFDPQ
;
A
#
# COMPACT_ATOMS: atom_id res chain seq x y z
N MET A 1 22.57 3.75 56.16
CA MET A 1 23.13 2.75 57.08
C MET A 1 23.08 1.38 56.42
N ARG A 2 24.30 0.79 56.30
CA ARG A 2 24.68 -0.58 55.90
C ARG A 2 24.58 -0.97 54.38
N LEU A 3 25.79 -0.87 53.77
CA LEU A 3 26.31 -1.67 52.66
C LEU A 3 26.29 -3.18 53.04
N SER A 4 26.10 -4.03 52.06
CA SER A 4 26.65 -5.39 52.10
C SER A 4 27.12 -5.79 50.70
N THR A 5 28.43 -5.80 50.57
CA THR A 5 29.27 -6.35 49.52
C THR A 5 29.37 -7.86 49.76
N VAL A 6 29.19 -8.70 48.76
CA VAL A 6 29.69 -10.07 48.76
C VAL A 6 30.45 -10.32 47.47
N ALA A 7 31.75 -10.52 47.63
CA ALA A 7 32.68 -11.04 46.65
C ALA A 7 32.87 -12.55 46.90
N CYS A 8 33.29 -13.27 45.90
CA CYS A 8 34.05 -14.54 45.91
C CYS A 8 33.55 -15.45 44.79
N THR A 9 34.28 -16.19 44.02
CA THR A 9 35.68 -16.56 43.95
C THR A 9 35.94 -17.23 42.58
N LEU A 10 37.18 -17.08 42.14
CA LEU A 10 37.79 -17.78 40.98
C LEU A 10 37.81 -19.32 41.17
N GLY A 11 37.55 -20.04 40.10
CA GLY A 11 37.82 -21.46 39.96
C GLY A 11 38.41 -21.77 38.60
N SER A 12 39.75 -21.80 38.51
CA SER A 12 40.48 -22.28 37.33
C SER A 12 40.49 -23.81 37.32
N ALA A 13 40.11 -24.41 36.21
CA ALA A 13 40.45 -25.79 35.89
C ALA A 13 40.93 -25.89 34.45
N LEU A 14 42.21 -26.09 34.28
CA LEU A 14 42.88 -26.54 33.06
C LEU A 14 42.63 -28.06 32.90
N VAL A 15 42.18 -28.48 31.75
CA VAL A 15 42.42 -29.83 31.25
C VAL A 15 42.77 -29.76 29.77
N ALA A 16 43.85 -30.46 29.44
CA ALA A 16 44.57 -30.44 28.19
C ALA A 16 44.10 -31.52 27.19
N LEU A 17 44.34 -31.24 25.93
CA LEU A 17 44.73 -32.10 24.82
C LEU A 17 43.76 -33.20 24.34
N GLY A 18 43.23 -32.98 23.13
CA GLY A 18 42.75 -33.98 22.21
C GLY A 18 42.89 -33.51 20.80
N VAL A 19 44.02 -33.84 20.13
CA VAL A 19 44.23 -33.61 18.69
C VAL A 19 43.39 -34.60 17.88
N GLY A 20 42.37 -34.12 17.24
CA GLY A 20 41.55 -34.87 16.26
C GLY A 20 41.34 -34.00 15.03
N GLY A 21 42.15 -34.19 14.02
CA GLY A 21 42.02 -33.53 12.73
C GLY A 21 40.75 -34.05 12.00
N SER A 22 39.78 -33.19 11.87
CA SER A 22 38.67 -33.37 10.94
C SER A 22 38.81 -32.34 9.81
N GLN A 23 39.11 -32.83 8.63
CA GLN A 23 39.08 -32.05 7.40
C GLN A 23 37.66 -31.51 7.22
N ARG A 24 37.50 -30.19 7.37
CA ARG A 24 36.30 -29.47 6.91
C ARG A 24 36.37 -29.35 5.42
N ALA A 25 35.50 -30.06 4.71
CA ALA A 25 35.19 -29.78 3.33
C ALA A 25 34.65 -28.34 3.24
N ALA A 26 35.40 -27.46 2.58
CA ALA A 26 34.94 -26.12 2.25
C ALA A 26 33.86 -26.23 1.17
N PHE A 27 32.60 -26.11 1.57
CA PHE A 27 31.54 -25.79 0.63
C PHE A 27 31.72 -24.33 0.23
N GLY A 28 32.33 -24.11 -0.92
CA GLY A 28 32.31 -22.80 -1.57
C GLY A 28 30.86 -22.42 -1.92
N PRO A 29 30.48 -21.14 -1.81
CA PRO A 29 29.17 -20.73 -2.26
C PRO A 29 29.05 -21.05 -3.76
N ALA A 30 28.05 -21.86 -4.13
CA ALA A 30 27.69 -22.06 -5.53
C ALA A 30 27.30 -20.68 -6.08
N ALA A 31 28.07 -20.21 -7.06
CA ALA A 31 27.72 -19.02 -7.81
C ALA A 31 26.38 -19.30 -8.51
N GLN A 32 25.28 -18.79 -7.94
CA GLN A 32 24.02 -18.75 -8.64
C GLN A 32 24.20 -17.79 -9.81
N SER A 33 24.26 -18.36 -11.01
CA SER A 33 24.18 -17.59 -12.25
C SER A 33 22.83 -16.86 -12.21
N ALA A 34 22.86 -15.55 -11.92
CA ALA A 34 21.69 -14.72 -12.07
C ALA A 34 21.26 -14.79 -13.54
N ALA A 35 20.02 -15.21 -13.78
CA ALA A 35 19.44 -15.10 -15.11
C ALA A 35 19.57 -13.63 -15.56
N PRO A 36 19.92 -13.37 -16.84
CA PRO A 36 20.00 -12.01 -17.32
C PRO A 36 18.65 -11.33 -17.13
N ALA A 37 18.66 -10.13 -16.54
CA ALA A 37 17.47 -9.31 -16.43
C ALA A 37 16.86 -9.13 -17.82
N PRO A 38 15.52 -9.20 -17.96
CA PRO A 38 14.89 -8.96 -19.26
C PRO A 38 15.34 -7.59 -19.79
N ALA A 39 15.71 -7.55 -21.06
CA ALA A 39 16.12 -6.29 -21.71
C ALA A 39 14.96 -5.28 -21.60
N ALA A 40 15.25 -4.07 -21.10
CA ALA A 40 14.26 -3.00 -21.00
C ALA A 40 13.68 -2.71 -22.39
N THR A 41 12.36 -2.68 -22.49
CA THR A 41 11.70 -2.31 -23.73
C THR A 41 11.80 -0.80 -23.98
N ALA A 42 11.62 -0.34 -25.21
CA ALA A 42 11.65 1.09 -25.53
C ALA A 42 10.65 1.91 -24.69
N ALA A 43 9.54 1.30 -24.25
CA ALA A 43 8.56 1.90 -23.32
C ALA A 43 9.14 2.07 -21.89
N ASP A 44 10.06 1.21 -21.46
CA ASP A 44 10.75 1.33 -20.17
C ASP A 44 11.76 2.47 -20.14
N MET A 45 12.27 2.89 -21.29
CA MET A 45 13.24 3.98 -21.43
C MET A 45 12.64 5.38 -21.30
N ALA A 46 11.31 5.51 -21.35
CA ALA A 46 10.60 6.80 -21.32
C ALA A 46 10.13 7.22 -19.91
N ARG A 47 10.48 6.45 -18.85
CA ARG A 47 10.06 6.77 -17.48
C ARG A 47 10.84 7.98 -16.96
N THR A 48 10.11 8.92 -16.37
CA THR A 48 10.70 10.12 -15.78
C THR A 48 10.73 9.99 -14.25
N PRO A 49 11.91 10.08 -13.62
CA PRO A 49 11.97 10.15 -12.16
C PRO A 49 11.19 11.36 -11.63
N LEU A 50 10.43 11.17 -10.55
CA LEU A 50 9.61 12.21 -9.94
C LEU A 50 9.99 12.41 -8.48
N ILE A 51 9.98 13.67 -8.04
CA ILE A 51 9.97 14.08 -6.64
C ILE A 51 8.74 14.97 -6.45
N LEU A 52 7.78 14.51 -5.66
CA LEU A 52 6.52 15.21 -5.43
C LEU A 52 6.41 15.58 -3.96
N SER A 53 6.13 16.86 -3.69
CA SER A 53 5.78 17.32 -2.34
C SER A 53 4.42 16.77 -1.90
N ALA A 54 4.04 16.97 -0.64
CA ALA A 54 2.81 16.40 -0.08
C ALA A 54 1.55 16.80 -0.87
N GLY A 55 1.45 18.05 -1.32
CA GLY A 55 0.31 18.57 -2.10
C GLY A 55 0.36 18.28 -3.60
N ASP A 56 1.52 17.86 -4.14
CA ASP A 56 1.70 17.69 -5.58
C ASP A 56 1.00 16.44 -6.10
N GLY A 57 0.63 16.47 -7.38
CA GLY A 57 -0.08 15.41 -8.08
C GLY A 57 -1.40 15.91 -8.69
N GLU A 58 -2.15 15.02 -9.30
CA GLU A 58 -3.46 15.34 -9.86
C GLU A 58 -4.52 15.32 -8.74
N ARG A 59 -4.88 16.49 -8.22
CA ARG A 59 -5.82 16.67 -7.11
C ARG A 59 -7.26 16.59 -7.59
N ARG A 60 -8.05 15.73 -6.97
CA ARG A 60 -9.41 15.40 -7.41
C ARG A 60 -10.38 15.30 -6.24
N ILE A 61 -11.63 15.69 -6.47
CA ILE A 61 -12.74 15.56 -5.51
C ILE A 61 -13.64 14.40 -5.93
N ARG A 62 -13.80 13.43 -5.05
CA ARG A 62 -14.57 12.20 -5.29
C ARG A 62 -16.07 12.50 -5.27
N ARG A 63 -16.76 12.21 -6.38
CA ARG A 63 -18.22 12.40 -6.50
C ARG A 63 -19.04 11.25 -5.90
N VAL A 64 -18.38 10.18 -5.51
CA VAL A 64 -18.99 8.95 -4.97
C VAL A 64 -18.73 8.74 -3.47
N MET A 65 -17.97 9.64 -2.82
CA MET A 65 -17.51 9.51 -1.44
C MET A 65 -17.61 10.84 -0.68
N GLY A 66 -18.74 11.52 -0.82
CA GLY A 66 -19.01 12.72 -0.02
C GLY A 66 -18.00 13.86 -0.16
N GLY A 67 -17.34 13.98 -1.33
CA GLY A 67 -16.36 15.04 -1.57
C GLY A 67 -14.95 14.74 -1.02
N ALA A 68 -14.64 13.48 -0.72
CA ALA A 68 -13.29 13.08 -0.31
C ALA A 68 -12.24 13.56 -1.31
N LEU A 69 -11.11 14.08 -0.80
CA LEU A 69 -9.96 14.45 -1.61
C LEU A 69 -9.18 13.19 -2.00
N ALA A 70 -8.86 13.06 -3.27
CA ALA A 70 -7.88 12.09 -3.78
C ALA A 70 -6.80 12.81 -4.57
N ILE A 71 -5.56 12.33 -4.49
CA ILE A 71 -4.42 12.85 -5.25
C ILE A 71 -3.74 11.69 -5.96
N LEU A 72 -3.75 11.68 -7.29
CA LEU A 72 -2.94 10.74 -8.06
C LEU A 72 -1.49 11.22 -8.04
N LYS A 73 -0.61 10.43 -7.44
CA LYS A 73 0.80 10.76 -7.23
C LYS A 73 1.68 10.23 -8.35
N VAL A 74 1.56 8.94 -8.62
CA VAL A 74 2.32 8.26 -9.67
C VAL A 74 1.39 7.38 -10.48
N ASP A 75 1.39 7.58 -11.78
CA ASP A 75 0.65 6.77 -12.73
C ASP A 75 1.32 6.81 -14.13
N ARG A 76 0.62 6.26 -15.14
CA ARG A 76 1.12 6.26 -16.52
C ARG A 76 1.24 7.64 -17.14
N ARG A 77 0.51 8.66 -16.63
CA ARG A 77 0.46 9.98 -17.25
C ARG A 77 1.57 10.90 -16.76
N ASN A 78 2.12 10.66 -15.57
CA ASN A 78 3.18 11.51 -15.02
C ASN A 78 4.55 10.80 -14.95
N GLY A 79 4.70 9.72 -14.19
CA GLY A 79 5.95 8.97 -14.10
C GLY A 79 6.11 7.92 -15.19
N GLY A 80 5.03 7.61 -15.91
CA GLY A 80 5.04 6.61 -16.98
C GLY A 80 5.22 5.18 -16.46
N SER A 81 5.00 4.90 -15.17
CA SER A 81 5.19 3.55 -14.65
C SER A 81 4.15 2.57 -15.20
N PRO A 82 4.58 1.48 -15.88
CA PRO A 82 3.67 0.41 -16.29
C PRO A 82 3.40 -0.60 -15.16
N ASN A 83 4.15 -0.54 -14.05
CA ASN A 83 4.22 -1.61 -13.07
C ASN A 83 3.67 -1.20 -11.69
N LEU A 84 3.33 0.07 -11.50
CA LEU A 84 2.77 0.53 -10.24
C LEU A 84 1.98 1.83 -10.42
N MET A 85 1.08 2.06 -9.49
CA MET A 85 0.34 3.29 -9.32
C MET A 85 0.32 3.67 -7.85
N MET A 86 0.43 4.96 -7.54
CA MET A 86 0.31 5.48 -6.18
C MET A 86 -0.67 6.64 -6.13
N GLY A 87 -1.53 6.63 -5.14
CA GLY A 87 -2.38 7.76 -4.78
C GLY A 87 -2.37 8.04 -3.28
N TYR A 88 -3.01 9.13 -2.94
CA TYR A 88 -3.28 9.58 -1.58
C TYR A 88 -4.75 9.97 -1.47
N GLU A 89 -5.40 9.66 -0.36
CA GLU A 89 -6.81 9.98 -0.15
C GLU A 89 -7.06 10.46 1.28
N GLU A 90 -7.95 11.44 1.43
CA GLU A 90 -8.45 11.89 2.71
C GLU A 90 -9.94 11.60 2.81
N LEU A 91 -10.28 10.66 3.68
CA LEU A 91 -11.64 10.24 3.92
C LEU A 91 -12.24 11.04 5.09
N PRO A 92 -13.27 11.87 4.87
CA PRO A 92 -13.89 12.64 5.94
C PRO A 92 -14.43 11.77 7.07
N PRO A 93 -14.63 12.30 8.30
CA PRO A 93 -15.23 11.58 9.41
C PRO A 93 -16.57 10.95 9.04
N GLY A 94 -16.77 9.70 9.46
CA GLY A 94 -17.98 8.92 9.19
C GLY A 94 -18.11 8.37 7.77
N GLN A 95 -17.25 8.77 6.82
CA GLN A 95 -17.27 8.25 5.46
C GLN A 95 -16.59 6.88 5.35
N ALA A 96 -16.95 6.15 4.31
CA ALA A 96 -16.38 4.83 4.02
C ALA A 96 -16.05 4.70 2.53
N ILE A 97 -14.93 4.02 2.25
CA ILE A 97 -14.70 3.39 0.95
C ILE A 97 -15.54 2.11 0.95
N GLN A 98 -16.52 2.05 0.06
CA GLN A 98 -17.47 0.93 -0.02
C GLN A 98 -16.74 -0.41 -0.20
N ALA A 99 -17.37 -1.49 0.24
CA ALA A 99 -16.84 -2.83 0.06
C ALA A 99 -16.60 -3.12 -1.42
N HIS A 100 -15.36 -3.47 -1.73
CA HIS A 100 -14.89 -3.73 -3.09
C HIS A 100 -13.75 -4.73 -3.09
N ARG A 101 -13.31 -5.09 -4.30
CA ARG A 101 -12.13 -5.92 -4.55
C ARG A 101 -11.44 -5.49 -5.84
N HIS A 102 -10.15 -5.73 -5.91
CA HIS A 102 -9.36 -5.54 -7.12
C HIS A 102 -9.06 -6.91 -7.73
N PRO A 103 -9.65 -7.29 -8.90
CA PRO A 103 -9.59 -8.66 -9.40
C PRO A 103 -8.18 -9.19 -9.68
N ALA A 104 -7.27 -8.33 -10.12
CA ALA A 104 -5.97 -8.75 -10.66
C ALA A 104 -4.76 -7.99 -10.09
N MET A 105 -4.94 -7.06 -9.13
CA MET A 105 -3.83 -6.27 -8.60
C MET A 105 -3.74 -6.41 -7.08
N ASP A 106 -2.50 -6.44 -6.59
CA ASP A 106 -2.23 -6.24 -5.18
C ASP A 106 -2.42 -4.78 -4.82
N GLU A 107 -2.88 -4.52 -3.61
CA GLU A 107 -2.98 -3.20 -3.04
C GLU A 107 -2.27 -3.14 -1.69
N ILE A 108 -1.58 -2.03 -1.42
CA ILE A 108 -1.13 -1.65 -0.08
C ILE A 108 -1.82 -0.34 0.29
N ILE A 109 -2.44 -0.31 1.46
CA ILE A 109 -2.89 0.91 2.11
C ILE A 109 -1.97 1.20 3.28
N PHE A 110 -1.44 2.42 3.35
CA PHE A 110 -0.67 2.93 4.47
C PHE A 110 -1.41 4.11 5.11
N VAL A 111 -1.78 3.97 6.38
CA VAL A 111 -2.46 5.03 7.12
C VAL A 111 -1.44 6.06 7.59
N HIS A 112 -1.58 7.29 7.10
CA HIS A 112 -0.70 8.40 7.44
C HIS A 112 -1.20 9.17 8.68
N ARG A 113 -2.52 9.42 8.78
CA ARG A 113 -3.15 10.19 9.85
C ARG A 113 -4.60 9.75 10.05
N GLY A 114 -5.16 10.02 11.24
CA GLY A 114 -6.53 9.65 11.57
C GLY A 114 -6.66 8.21 12.02
N THR A 115 -7.88 7.80 12.33
CA THR A 115 -8.20 6.45 12.82
C THR A 115 -9.43 5.91 12.11
N GLY A 116 -9.47 4.60 11.93
CA GLY A 116 -10.57 3.94 11.24
C GLY A 116 -10.67 2.46 11.55
N THR A 117 -11.54 1.79 10.81
CA THR A 117 -11.64 0.34 10.77
C THR A 117 -11.50 -0.15 9.35
N VAL A 118 -10.83 -1.29 9.18
CA VAL A 118 -10.76 -2.02 7.91
C VAL A 118 -11.42 -3.38 8.06
N ASP A 119 -12.32 -3.72 7.14
CA ASP A 119 -12.80 -5.08 6.93
C ASP A 119 -11.98 -5.67 5.78
N LEU A 120 -11.26 -6.76 6.02
CA LEU A 120 -10.40 -7.43 5.06
C LEU A 120 -10.72 -8.94 5.03
N GLY A 121 -11.37 -9.38 3.95
CA GLY A 121 -11.94 -10.72 3.91
C GLY A 121 -13.01 -10.91 5.00
N ASP A 122 -12.74 -11.81 5.92
CA ASP A 122 -13.56 -12.14 7.10
C ASP A 122 -13.08 -11.48 8.40
N ARG A 123 -12.06 -10.61 8.33
CA ARG A 123 -11.43 -9.97 9.49
C ARG A 123 -11.77 -8.48 9.52
N THR A 124 -12.02 -7.97 10.72
CA THR A 124 -12.13 -6.53 10.99
C THR A 124 -11.02 -6.11 11.96
N ALA A 125 -10.37 -5.00 11.67
CA ALA A 125 -9.32 -4.44 12.53
C ALA A 125 -9.42 -2.92 12.62
N ALA A 126 -9.05 -2.37 13.77
CA ALA A 126 -8.80 -0.95 13.90
C ALA A 126 -7.47 -0.58 13.21
N VAL A 127 -7.44 0.58 12.57
CA VAL A 127 -6.26 1.13 11.92
C VAL A 127 -6.01 2.57 12.37
N GLY A 128 -4.75 2.95 12.42
CA GLY A 128 -4.30 4.28 12.81
C GLY A 128 -2.95 4.61 12.16
N PRO A 129 -2.32 5.75 12.51
CA PRO A 129 -1.07 6.18 11.89
C PRO A 129 0.02 5.10 11.95
N GLY A 130 0.65 4.81 10.82
CA GLY A 130 1.64 3.75 10.64
C GLY A 130 1.06 2.38 10.31
N ALA A 131 -0.26 2.17 10.40
CA ALA A 131 -0.87 0.91 10.01
C ALA A 131 -0.70 0.65 8.51
N THR A 132 -0.40 -0.60 8.17
CA THR A 132 -0.28 -1.08 6.79
C THR A 132 -1.27 -2.21 6.57
N VAL A 133 -2.03 -2.13 5.49
CA VAL A 133 -2.96 -3.17 5.04
C VAL A 133 -2.48 -3.69 3.71
N PHE A 134 -2.13 -4.98 3.62
CA PHE A 134 -1.83 -5.64 2.36
C PHE A 134 -3.06 -6.42 1.88
N ILE A 135 -3.47 -6.17 0.66
CA ILE A 135 -4.70 -6.69 0.06
C ILE A 135 -4.34 -7.45 -1.21
N PRO A 136 -4.27 -8.79 -1.16
CA PRO A 136 -4.08 -9.62 -2.35
C PRO A 136 -5.21 -9.47 -3.35
N PRO A 137 -5.00 -9.83 -4.64
CA PRO A 137 -6.02 -9.81 -5.68
C PRO A 137 -7.31 -10.51 -5.23
N ALA A 138 -8.45 -10.00 -5.68
CA ALA A 138 -9.79 -10.49 -5.40
C ALA A 138 -10.21 -10.51 -3.92
N THR A 139 -9.38 -10.01 -3.01
CA THR A 139 -9.71 -9.90 -1.59
C THR A 139 -10.69 -8.76 -1.37
N ARG A 140 -11.77 -9.03 -0.65
CA ARG A 140 -12.74 -8.01 -0.27
C ARG A 140 -12.13 -7.08 0.77
N VAL A 141 -12.27 -5.78 0.54
CA VAL A 141 -11.85 -4.74 1.48
C VAL A 141 -12.91 -3.65 1.61
N MET A 142 -13.06 -3.12 2.81
CA MET A 142 -13.84 -1.93 3.12
C MET A 142 -13.07 -1.12 4.17
N LEU A 143 -12.96 0.18 4.00
CA LEU A 143 -12.31 1.07 4.97
C LEU A 143 -13.31 2.12 5.42
N ARG A 144 -13.39 2.36 6.72
CA ARG A 144 -14.28 3.36 7.32
C ARG A 144 -13.48 4.29 8.22
N ASN A 145 -13.68 5.59 8.06
CA ASN A 145 -13.21 6.57 9.04
C ASN A 145 -14.16 6.55 10.26
N THR A 146 -13.66 6.08 11.39
CA THR A 146 -14.38 6.03 12.68
C THR A 146 -13.86 7.10 13.65
N GLY A 147 -12.86 7.89 13.24
CA GLY A 147 -12.31 8.99 14.03
C GLY A 147 -13.07 10.30 13.82
N ALA A 148 -12.68 11.31 14.60
CA ALA A 148 -13.22 12.68 14.51
C ALA A 148 -12.50 13.54 13.45
N GLU A 149 -11.32 13.11 13.01
CA GLU A 149 -10.48 13.80 12.04
C GLU A 149 -10.48 13.04 10.70
N PRO A 150 -10.10 13.68 9.58
CA PRO A 150 -9.94 12.97 8.32
C PRO A 150 -8.95 11.80 8.44
N LEU A 151 -9.36 10.64 7.92
CA LEU A 151 -8.49 9.47 7.77
C LEU A 151 -7.70 9.64 6.47
N ALA A 152 -6.41 9.94 6.60
CA ALA A 152 -5.50 10.18 5.50
C ALA A 152 -4.65 8.94 5.24
N LEU A 153 -4.63 8.48 4.01
CA LEU A 153 -3.94 7.25 3.61
C LEU A 153 -3.25 7.40 2.26
N ALA A 154 -2.16 6.68 2.09
CA ALA A 154 -1.57 6.41 0.78
C ALA A 154 -1.99 5.01 0.33
N PHE A 155 -2.29 4.85 -0.95
CA PHE A 155 -2.59 3.56 -1.55
C PHE A 155 -1.67 3.31 -2.75
N PHE A 156 -1.31 2.04 -2.91
CA PHE A 156 -0.36 1.59 -3.92
C PHE A 156 -0.93 0.36 -4.62
N PHE A 157 -0.92 0.35 -5.94
CA PHE A 157 -1.29 -0.82 -6.73
C PHE A 157 -0.10 -1.39 -7.49
N SER A 158 -0.05 -2.71 -7.62
CA SER A 158 1.02 -3.44 -8.32
C SER A 158 1.07 -3.16 -9.82
N HIS A 159 0.02 -2.57 -10.40
CA HIS A 159 -0.01 -2.05 -11.76
C HIS A 159 -1.09 -0.97 -11.93
N PRO A 160 -0.98 -0.07 -12.92
CA PRO A 160 -1.95 0.96 -13.23
C PRO A 160 -3.27 0.40 -13.76
N GLY A 161 -4.34 1.22 -13.66
CA GLY A 161 -5.67 0.93 -14.20
C GLY A 161 -6.78 1.48 -13.32
N TYR A 162 -6.62 1.44 -11.99
CA TYR A 162 -7.57 2.01 -11.04
C TYR A 162 -7.69 3.54 -11.17
N GLU A 163 -6.62 4.23 -11.52
CA GLU A 163 -6.61 5.68 -11.67
C GLU A 163 -7.63 6.19 -12.68
N GLU A 164 -7.94 5.41 -13.73
CA GLU A 164 -8.95 5.81 -14.71
C GLU A 164 -10.38 5.73 -14.12
N TYR A 165 -10.67 4.71 -13.30
CA TYR A 165 -11.91 4.68 -12.51
C TYR A 165 -12.00 5.91 -11.58
N LEU A 166 -10.90 6.24 -10.90
CA LEU A 166 -10.84 7.38 -10.01
C LEU A 166 -11.10 8.69 -10.78
N ARG A 167 -10.53 8.86 -11.97
CA ARG A 167 -10.77 10.02 -12.85
C ARG A 167 -12.23 10.14 -13.28
N GLU A 168 -12.85 9.05 -13.69
CA GLU A 168 -14.25 9.07 -14.12
C GLU A 168 -15.25 9.29 -12.98
N THR A 169 -14.89 8.95 -11.73
CA THR A 169 -15.74 9.11 -10.55
C THR A 169 -15.42 10.37 -9.72
N SER A 170 -14.59 11.25 -10.21
CA SER A 170 -14.17 12.49 -9.56
C SER A 170 -14.05 13.64 -10.56
N VAL A 171 -13.83 14.85 -10.06
CA VAL A 171 -13.49 16.03 -10.84
C VAL A 171 -12.19 16.64 -10.32
N LEU A 172 -11.52 17.48 -11.11
CA LEU A 172 -10.39 18.22 -10.61
C LEU A 172 -10.81 19.11 -9.43
N GLU A 173 -9.93 19.26 -8.45
CA GLU A 173 -10.17 20.14 -7.31
C GLU A 173 -10.50 21.56 -7.80
N GLY A 174 -11.46 22.22 -7.13
CA GLY A 174 -11.97 23.54 -7.54
C GLY A 174 -13.10 23.47 -8.58
N GLN A 175 -13.40 22.30 -9.15
CA GLN A 175 -14.54 22.15 -10.05
C GLN A 175 -15.79 21.72 -9.26
N PRO A 176 -17.02 22.08 -9.73
CA PRO A 176 -18.26 21.58 -9.15
C PRO A 176 -18.28 20.04 -9.16
N ALA A 177 -18.56 19.43 -8.02
CA ALA A 177 -18.51 17.97 -7.81
C ALA A 177 -19.90 17.37 -7.46
N PRO A 178 -20.96 17.57 -8.25
CA PRO A 178 -22.25 16.96 -7.96
C PRO A 178 -22.13 15.42 -7.96
N PRO A 179 -22.91 14.70 -7.12
CA PRO A 179 -22.93 13.26 -7.14
C PRO A 179 -23.21 12.69 -8.52
N LEU A 180 -22.61 11.55 -8.85
CA LEU A 180 -22.96 10.80 -10.05
C LEU A 180 -24.36 10.20 -9.92
N SER A 181 -25.15 10.24 -10.99
CA SER A 181 -26.40 9.49 -11.01
C SER A 181 -26.11 7.98 -10.93
N PRO A 182 -27.05 7.18 -10.35
CA PRO A 182 -26.86 5.73 -10.24
C PRO A 182 -26.56 5.05 -11.58
N SER A 183 -27.21 5.47 -12.64
CA SER A 183 -27.00 4.89 -13.99
C SER A 183 -25.62 5.20 -14.57
N VAL A 184 -25.14 6.44 -14.39
CA VAL A 184 -23.78 6.82 -14.80
C VAL A 184 -22.74 6.06 -13.99
N LEU A 185 -22.92 5.96 -12.67
CA LEU A 185 -22.01 5.21 -11.80
C LEU A 185 -21.97 3.73 -12.16
N ALA A 186 -23.12 3.11 -12.45
CA ALA A 186 -23.19 1.72 -12.88
C ALA A 186 -22.42 1.50 -14.19
N ALA A 187 -22.58 2.39 -15.16
CA ALA A 187 -21.84 2.31 -16.43
C ALA A 187 -20.32 2.49 -16.25
N VAL A 188 -19.90 3.38 -15.36
CA VAL A 188 -18.47 3.54 -15.02
C VAL A 188 -17.92 2.28 -14.35
N ARG A 189 -18.63 1.72 -13.37
CA ARG A 189 -18.25 0.47 -12.69
C ARG A 189 -18.10 -0.69 -13.67
N GLU A 190 -19.02 -0.82 -14.62
CA GLU A 190 -18.94 -1.88 -15.63
C GLU A 190 -17.71 -1.73 -16.54
N ARG A 191 -17.38 -0.51 -16.97
CA ARG A 191 -16.17 -0.26 -17.78
C ARG A 191 -14.88 -0.62 -17.05
N HIS A 192 -14.85 -0.42 -15.72
CA HIS A 192 -13.65 -0.61 -14.90
C HIS A 192 -13.62 -1.91 -14.08
N LYS A 193 -14.54 -2.84 -14.35
CA LYS A 193 -14.66 -4.10 -13.60
C LYS A 193 -13.40 -4.99 -13.63
N ALA A 194 -12.50 -4.78 -14.59
CA ALA A 194 -11.20 -5.45 -14.61
C ALA A 194 -10.26 -4.94 -13.49
N HIS A 195 -10.50 -3.73 -12.99
CA HIS A 195 -9.63 -3.08 -11.99
C HIS A 195 -10.29 -2.94 -10.62
N ILE A 196 -11.62 -2.79 -10.57
CA ILE A 196 -12.36 -2.68 -9.31
C ILE A 196 -13.79 -3.22 -9.48
N VAL A 197 -14.22 -4.03 -8.52
CA VAL A 197 -15.59 -4.57 -8.43
C VAL A 197 -16.15 -4.23 -7.05
N PHE A 198 -17.34 -3.66 -7.02
CA PHE A 198 -18.04 -3.32 -5.78
C PHE A 198 -19.04 -4.42 -5.42
N ASP A 199 -19.16 -4.69 -4.12
CA ASP A 199 -20.22 -5.57 -3.63
C ASP A 199 -21.59 -4.91 -3.85
N PRO A 200 -22.65 -5.70 -4.07
CA PRO A 200 -24.02 -5.20 -4.07
C PRO A 200 -24.36 -4.49 -2.75
N GLN A 201 -25.11 -3.40 -2.83
CA GLN A 201 -25.64 -2.71 -1.66
C GLN A 201 -26.97 -3.34 -1.21
#